data_74e4d9c25cf1dcf9e280f4693fd88986
#
_entry.id   74e4d9c25cf1dcf9e280f4693fd88986
#
_cell.length_a   1.000
_cell.length_b   1.000
_cell.length_c   1.000
_cell.angle_alpha   90.00
_cell.angle_beta   90.00
_cell.angle_gamma   90.00
#
_symmetry.space_group_name_H-M   'P 1'
#
loop_
_entity.id
_entity.type
_entity.pdbx_description
1 polymer ?
#
loop_
_entity_poly.entity_id
_entity_poly.type
_entity_poly.pdbx_seq_one_letter_code
_entity_poly.pdbx_strand_id
1 'polypeptide(L)'
;MNINEILSVGSVIPVIVIKDSSHAIPLADALFAGGISIIEITLRTEAALEAIRVIRGRRPEMIVGAGTIITAALAHDAVSAGAQFGVSPGASHSIIDGCNDAGLSLLPGATTVSEIMVLAERGFQQMKFFPAEAAGGRPFLKSLISPFPNLRFCPTGGITEATAPDWLALENVPCVGGSWIASARSINAGDFAGIKARASAASLLGGKESE
;
A
#
# COMPACT_ATOMS: atom_id res chain seq x y z
N MET A 1 0.21 12.20 9.14
CA MET A 1 0.11 10.74 9.46
C MET A 1 1.47 10.11 9.14
N ASN A 2 2.05 9.37 10.05
CA ASN A 2 3.32 8.67 9.81
C ASN A 2 3.07 7.25 9.25
N ILE A 3 4.10 6.62 8.69
CA ILE A 3 3.95 5.30 8.04
C ILE A 3 3.54 4.20 9.03
N ASN A 4 3.96 4.27 10.28
CA ASN A 4 3.57 3.28 11.29
C ASN A 4 2.04 3.33 11.54
N GLU A 5 1.47 4.54 11.65
CA GLU A 5 0.02 4.73 11.74
C GLU A 5 -0.70 4.15 10.52
N ILE A 6 -0.16 4.38 9.31
CA ILE A 6 -0.73 3.90 8.05
C ILE A 6 -0.77 2.38 8.00
N LEU A 7 0.32 1.70 8.39
CA LEU A 7 0.38 0.23 8.39
C LEU A 7 -0.50 -0.41 9.48
N SER A 8 -0.99 0.39 10.44
CA SER A 8 -1.86 -0.06 11.52
C SER A 8 -3.35 0.15 11.23
N VAL A 9 -3.70 0.79 10.11
CA VAL A 9 -5.12 1.08 9.76
C VAL A 9 -5.91 -0.19 9.48
N GLY A 10 -5.25 -1.21 8.90
CA GLY A 10 -5.87 -2.47 8.58
C GLY A 10 -4.87 -3.48 8.03
N SER A 11 -5.27 -4.74 8.02
CA SER A 11 -4.40 -5.84 7.59
C SER A 11 -4.13 -5.88 6.09
N VAL A 12 -4.94 -5.21 5.29
CA VAL A 12 -4.78 -5.16 3.83
C VAL A 12 -4.89 -3.74 3.32
N ILE A 13 -3.90 -3.31 2.55
CA ILE A 13 -3.93 -2.05 1.80
C ILE A 13 -4.24 -2.39 0.33
N PRO A 14 -5.43 -2.02 -0.20
CA PRO A 14 -5.75 -2.21 -1.61
C PRO A 14 -4.80 -1.44 -2.52
N VAL A 15 -4.14 -2.16 -3.45
CA VAL A 15 -3.22 -1.58 -4.44
C VAL A 15 -3.95 -1.51 -5.78
N ILE A 16 -4.26 -0.29 -6.22
CA ILE A 16 -5.23 0.00 -7.25
C ILE A 16 -4.57 0.54 -8.52
N VAL A 17 -5.01 0.01 -9.66
CA VAL A 17 -4.80 0.59 -10.98
C VAL A 17 -6.15 1.08 -11.51
N ILE A 18 -6.35 2.40 -11.56
CA ILE A 18 -7.59 3.03 -12.03
C ILE A 18 -7.32 3.68 -13.40
N LYS A 19 -8.17 3.37 -14.39
CA LYS A 19 -8.02 3.88 -15.77
C LYS A 19 -8.99 5.03 -16.10
N ASP A 20 -10.04 5.17 -15.31
CA ASP A 20 -11.06 6.21 -15.44
C ASP A 20 -11.38 6.76 -14.05
N SER A 21 -11.17 8.05 -13.85
CA SER A 21 -11.41 8.73 -12.58
C SER A 21 -12.88 8.76 -12.17
N SER A 22 -13.82 8.54 -13.09
CA SER A 22 -15.25 8.40 -12.76
C SER A 22 -15.55 7.21 -11.84
N HIS A 23 -14.70 6.19 -11.85
CA HIS A 23 -14.77 5.03 -10.95
C HIS A 23 -14.23 5.30 -9.54
N ALA A 24 -13.58 6.43 -9.30
CA ALA A 24 -12.86 6.71 -8.04
C ALA A 24 -13.81 6.69 -6.82
N ILE A 25 -14.95 7.40 -6.90
CA ILE A 25 -15.92 7.44 -5.79
C ILE A 25 -16.66 6.11 -5.60
N PRO A 26 -17.21 5.47 -6.66
CA PRO A 26 -17.83 4.14 -6.48
C PRO A 26 -16.89 3.10 -5.89
N LEU A 27 -15.59 3.14 -6.26
CA LEU A 27 -14.56 2.27 -5.70
C LEU A 27 -14.31 2.57 -4.20
N ALA A 28 -14.13 3.85 -3.85
CA ALA A 28 -13.91 4.26 -2.46
C ALA A 28 -15.10 3.89 -1.57
N ASP A 29 -16.34 4.09 -2.07
CA ASP A 29 -17.57 3.71 -1.38
C ASP A 29 -17.65 2.21 -1.14
N ALA A 30 -17.31 1.40 -2.15
CA ALA A 30 -17.32 -0.06 -2.04
C ALA A 30 -16.29 -0.57 -1.02
N LEU A 31 -15.07 -0.01 -1.03
CA LEU A 31 -14.02 -0.35 -0.07
C LEU A 31 -14.43 0.05 1.35
N PHE A 32 -14.88 1.29 1.55
CA PHE A 32 -15.31 1.80 2.84
C PHE A 32 -16.50 1.00 3.42
N ALA A 33 -17.51 0.75 2.60
CA ALA A 33 -18.66 -0.09 2.98
C ALA A 33 -18.28 -1.56 3.25
N GLY A 34 -17.11 -2.00 2.78
CA GLY A 34 -16.49 -3.29 3.09
C GLY A 34 -15.54 -3.26 4.28
N GLY A 35 -15.44 -2.13 5.01
CA GLY A 35 -14.60 -2.01 6.21
C GLY A 35 -13.14 -1.63 5.94
N ILE A 36 -12.80 -1.21 4.72
CA ILE A 36 -11.45 -0.75 4.36
C ILE A 36 -11.46 0.76 4.14
N SER A 37 -10.76 1.49 5.02
CA SER A 37 -10.66 2.96 4.99
C SER A 37 -9.35 3.49 4.40
N ILE A 38 -8.51 2.64 3.85
CA ILE A 38 -7.21 2.99 3.25
C ILE A 38 -7.11 2.44 1.82
N ILE A 39 -6.43 3.19 0.93
CA ILE A 39 -6.24 2.81 -0.48
C ILE A 39 -4.91 3.35 -1.01
N GLU A 40 -4.17 2.53 -1.76
CA GLU A 40 -3.00 2.95 -2.55
C GLU A 40 -3.41 3.05 -4.03
N ILE A 41 -3.49 4.27 -4.58
CA ILE A 41 -3.71 4.51 -6.01
C ILE A 41 -2.35 4.56 -6.71
N THR A 42 -2.07 3.62 -7.60
CA THR A 42 -0.77 3.58 -8.29
C THR A 42 -0.71 4.59 -9.42
N LEU A 43 0.37 5.37 -9.50
CA LEU A 43 0.61 6.38 -10.55
C LEU A 43 1.06 5.73 -11.88
N ARG A 44 0.28 4.76 -12.37
CA ARG A 44 0.54 3.99 -13.60
C ARG A 44 -0.39 4.37 -14.75
N THR A 45 -1.29 5.32 -14.52
CA THR A 45 -2.30 5.77 -15.48
C THR A 45 -2.47 7.28 -15.38
N GLU A 46 -2.93 7.90 -16.45
CA GLU A 46 -3.22 9.34 -16.48
C GLU A 46 -4.35 9.73 -15.50
N ALA A 47 -5.30 8.82 -15.24
CA ALA A 47 -6.41 9.06 -14.34
C ALA A 47 -6.03 9.02 -12.84
N ALA A 48 -4.83 8.54 -12.48
CA ALA A 48 -4.48 8.25 -11.09
C ALA A 48 -4.49 9.48 -10.19
N LEU A 49 -3.84 10.58 -10.59
CA LEU A 49 -3.78 11.82 -9.79
C LEU A 49 -5.17 12.44 -9.61
N GLU A 50 -6.00 12.42 -10.67
CA GLU A 50 -7.38 12.91 -10.56
C GLU A 50 -8.22 12.02 -9.64
N ALA A 51 -8.04 10.71 -9.70
CA ALA A 51 -8.72 9.78 -8.78
C ALA A 51 -8.36 10.07 -7.31
N ILE A 52 -7.07 10.31 -7.00
CA ILE A 52 -6.63 10.73 -5.67
C ILE A 52 -7.35 12.01 -5.24
N ARG A 53 -7.33 13.05 -6.09
CA ARG A 53 -7.96 14.35 -5.81
C ARG A 53 -9.45 14.22 -5.53
N VAL A 54 -10.16 13.46 -6.37
CA VAL A 54 -11.60 13.25 -6.25
C VAL A 54 -11.96 12.50 -4.98
N ILE A 55 -11.23 11.42 -4.63
CA ILE A 55 -11.48 10.67 -3.38
C ILE A 55 -11.21 11.58 -2.18
N ARG A 56 -10.06 12.26 -2.15
CA ARG A 56 -9.70 13.17 -1.04
C ARG A 56 -10.73 14.27 -0.81
N GLY A 57 -11.29 14.82 -1.90
CA GLY A 57 -12.30 15.90 -1.81
C GLY A 57 -13.69 15.42 -1.39
N ARG A 58 -14.06 14.17 -1.69
CA ARG A 58 -15.43 13.67 -1.49
C ARG A 58 -15.55 12.58 -0.42
N ARG A 59 -14.44 11.98 0.01
CA ARG A 59 -14.37 10.91 1.02
C ARG A 59 -13.24 11.22 2.00
N PRO A 60 -13.40 12.26 2.84
CA PRO A 60 -12.36 12.67 3.79
C PRO A 60 -12.04 11.59 4.82
N GLU A 61 -12.94 10.63 5.04
CA GLU A 61 -12.76 9.46 5.88
C GLU A 61 -11.80 8.42 5.31
N MET A 62 -11.55 8.47 3.98
CA MET A 62 -10.59 7.57 3.34
C MET A 62 -9.16 8.10 3.45
N ILE A 63 -8.24 7.22 3.81
CA ILE A 63 -6.80 7.49 3.74
C ILE A 63 -6.33 7.10 2.34
N VAL A 64 -5.83 8.06 1.58
CA VAL A 64 -5.44 7.86 0.19
C VAL A 64 -3.95 8.06 0.02
N GLY A 65 -3.26 7.01 -0.42
CA GLY A 65 -1.86 7.04 -0.80
C GLY A 65 -1.64 6.99 -2.31
N ALA A 66 -0.48 7.47 -2.72
CA ALA A 66 0.01 7.37 -4.08
C ALA A 66 1.08 6.27 -4.18
N GLY A 67 0.83 5.23 -4.98
CA GLY A 67 1.78 4.15 -5.24
C GLY A 67 2.56 4.35 -6.53
N THR A 68 3.63 3.57 -6.69
CA THR A 68 4.52 3.62 -7.86
C THR A 68 5.21 4.98 -8.01
N ILE A 69 5.62 5.58 -6.89
CA ILE A 69 6.48 6.76 -6.90
C ILE A 69 7.88 6.32 -7.33
N ILE A 70 8.27 6.69 -8.55
CA ILE A 70 9.54 6.30 -9.17
C ILE A 70 10.41 7.51 -9.56
N THR A 71 9.94 8.71 -9.29
CA THR A 71 10.69 9.98 -9.45
C THR A 71 10.31 10.97 -8.36
N ALA A 72 11.19 11.95 -8.07
CA ALA A 72 10.90 13.06 -7.16
C ALA A 72 9.69 13.90 -7.63
N ALA A 73 9.55 14.12 -8.95
CA ALA A 73 8.41 14.86 -9.50
C ALA A 73 7.06 14.21 -9.14
N LEU A 74 6.96 12.88 -9.21
CA LEU A 74 5.75 12.15 -8.84
C LEU A 74 5.39 12.31 -7.34
N ALA A 75 6.37 12.54 -6.46
CA ALA A 75 6.09 12.82 -5.05
C ALA A 75 5.38 14.18 -4.89
N HIS A 76 5.86 15.21 -5.58
CA HIS A 76 5.22 16.54 -5.58
C HIS A 76 3.83 16.51 -6.21
N ASP A 77 3.65 15.79 -7.32
CA ASP A 77 2.36 15.62 -7.99
C ASP A 77 1.36 14.91 -7.06
N ALA A 78 1.82 13.86 -6.35
CA ALA A 78 1.01 13.12 -5.39
C ALA A 78 0.51 14.01 -4.25
N VAL A 79 1.40 14.83 -3.66
CA VAL A 79 1.02 15.80 -2.61
C VAL A 79 0.04 16.83 -3.16
N SER A 80 0.28 17.37 -4.35
CA SER A 80 -0.62 18.33 -5.01
C SER A 80 -2.00 17.74 -5.31
N ALA A 81 -2.09 16.42 -5.52
CA ALA A 81 -3.35 15.70 -5.66
C ALA A 81 -4.02 15.37 -4.30
N GLY A 82 -3.32 15.59 -3.18
CA GLY A 82 -3.83 15.36 -1.83
C GLY A 82 -3.49 13.98 -1.25
N ALA A 83 -2.52 13.25 -1.81
CA ALA A 83 -2.06 11.99 -1.23
C ALA A 83 -1.50 12.21 0.18
N GLN A 84 -1.83 11.31 1.10
CA GLN A 84 -1.43 11.40 2.51
C GLN A 84 -0.18 10.57 2.80
N PHE A 85 0.17 9.64 1.93
CA PHE A 85 1.41 8.86 1.96
C PHE A 85 1.82 8.45 0.54
N GLY A 86 3.09 8.14 0.40
CA GLY A 86 3.67 7.63 -0.83
C GLY A 86 4.17 6.21 -0.68
N VAL A 87 4.15 5.44 -1.76
CA VAL A 87 4.71 4.09 -1.82
C VAL A 87 5.56 3.96 -3.08
N SER A 88 6.78 3.50 -2.94
CA SER A 88 7.68 3.24 -4.06
C SER A 88 7.97 1.74 -4.24
N PRO A 89 8.21 1.25 -5.46
CA PRO A 89 8.57 -0.15 -5.69
C PRO A 89 10.00 -0.49 -5.25
N GLY A 90 10.86 0.49 -5.19
CA GLY A 90 12.23 0.52 -4.72
C GLY A 90 12.56 1.93 -4.26
N ALA A 91 13.73 2.18 -3.68
CA ALA A 91 14.05 3.48 -3.10
C ALA A 91 15.46 3.93 -3.48
N SER A 92 15.57 4.83 -4.45
CA SER A 92 16.79 5.59 -4.71
C SER A 92 16.90 6.81 -3.80
N HIS A 93 18.11 7.36 -3.66
CA HIS A 93 18.32 8.59 -2.90
C HIS A 93 17.40 9.73 -3.39
N SER A 94 17.29 9.91 -4.72
CA SER A 94 16.45 10.98 -5.31
C SER A 94 14.96 10.82 -5.00
N ILE A 95 14.45 9.58 -4.89
CA ILE A 95 13.05 9.34 -4.51
C ILE A 95 12.83 9.69 -3.05
N ILE A 96 13.74 9.25 -2.16
CA ILE A 96 13.64 9.54 -0.72
C ILE A 96 13.71 11.05 -0.47
N ASP A 97 14.72 11.70 -1.08
CA ASP A 97 14.91 13.14 -0.92
C ASP A 97 13.72 13.92 -1.51
N GLY A 98 13.22 13.54 -2.69
CA GLY A 98 12.04 14.14 -3.30
C GLY A 98 10.75 13.97 -2.48
N CYS A 99 10.55 12.84 -1.82
CA CYS A 99 9.43 12.65 -0.90
C CYS A 99 9.58 13.53 0.35
N ASN A 100 10.78 13.64 0.91
CA ASN A 100 11.06 14.51 2.05
C ASN A 100 10.82 15.99 1.69
N ASP A 101 11.32 16.44 0.54
CA ASP A 101 11.14 17.81 0.05
C ASP A 101 9.66 18.13 -0.20
N ALA A 102 8.90 17.17 -0.69
CA ALA A 102 7.46 17.30 -0.88
C ALA A 102 6.65 17.18 0.44
N GLY A 103 7.27 16.80 1.56
CA GLY A 103 6.58 16.54 2.83
C GLY A 103 5.70 15.29 2.79
N LEU A 104 6.01 14.32 1.91
CA LEU A 104 5.24 13.09 1.73
C LEU A 104 5.87 11.94 2.54
N SER A 105 5.15 11.42 3.52
CA SER A 105 5.55 10.20 4.24
C SER A 105 5.70 9.04 3.25
N LEU A 106 6.87 8.42 3.16
CA LEU A 106 7.18 7.38 2.20
C LEU A 106 7.25 6.00 2.86
N LEU A 107 6.55 5.01 2.28
CA LEU A 107 6.80 3.59 2.46
C LEU A 107 7.74 3.11 1.34
N PRO A 108 9.06 3.05 1.58
CA PRO A 108 10.04 2.73 0.55
C PRO A 108 10.05 1.24 0.25
N GLY A 109 10.21 0.87 -1.02
CA GLY A 109 10.39 -0.51 -1.45
C GLY A 109 11.81 -1.00 -1.24
N ALA A 110 11.94 -2.27 -0.82
CA ALA A 110 13.20 -3.01 -0.75
C ALA A 110 12.96 -4.49 -1.08
N THR A 111 13.99 -5.13 -1.63
CA THR A 111 13.96 -6.53 -2.06
C THR A 111 15.10 -7.34 -1.47
N THR A 112 16.26 -6.70 -1.22
CA THR A 112 17.48 -7.34 -0.74
C THR A 112 17.84 -6.86 0.67
N VAL A 113 18.64 -7.67 1.38
CA VAL A 113 19.15 -7.29 2.71
C VAL A 113 19.95 -5.99 2.66
N SER A 114 20.75 -5.78 1.61
CA SER A 114 21.54 -4.55 1.46
C SER A 114 20.66 -3.31 1.29
N GLU A 115 19.58 -3.38 0.50
CA GLU A 115 18.62 -2.29 0.37
C GLU A 115 17.92 -2.00 1.69
N ILE A 116 17.52 -3.05 2.43
CA ILE A 116 16.92 -2.92 3.76
C ILE A 116 17.86 -2.21 4.73
N MET A 117 19.15 -2.58 4.75
CA MET A 117 20.16 -1.93 5.59
C MET A 117 20.32 -0.45 5.25
N VAL A 118 20.44 -0.11 3.97
CA VAL A 118 20.55 1.30 3.51
C VAL A 118 19.34 2.12 3.94
N LEU A 119 18.14 1.56 3.84
CA LEU A 119 16.93 2.24 4.29
C LEU A 119 16.87 2.37 5.81
N ALA A 120 17.28 1.35 6.56
CA ALA A 120 17.34 1.39 8.02
C ALA A 120 18.34 2.46 8.51
N GLU A 121 19.51 2.60 7.88
CA GLU A 121 20.48 3.67 8.15
C GLU A 121 19.90 5.06 7.91
N ARG A 122 18.95 5.19 6.99
CA ARG A 122 18.20 6.43 6.73
C ARG A 122 17.01 6.65 7.67
N GLY A 123 16.81 5.77 8.65
CA GLY A 123 15.77 5.89 9.67
C GLY A 123 14.43 5.24 9.33
N PHE A 124 14.32 4.53 8.20
CA PHE A 124 13.11 3.81 7.86
C PHE A 124 13.00 2.52 8.68
N GLN A 125 11.91 2.38 9.41
CA GLN A 125 11.57 1.16 10.15
C GLN A 125 10.45 0.37 9.48
N GLN A 126 9.71 0.97 8.56
CA GLN A 126 8.65 0.36 7.79
C GLN A 126 9.03 0.39 6.30
N MET A 127 8.91 -0.74 5.62
CA MET A 127 9.30 -0.90 4.22
C MET A 127 8.27 -1.73 3.46
N LYS A 128 8.10 -1.44 2.18
CA LYS A 128 7.40 -2.33 1.26
C LYS A 128 8.37 -3.42 0.83
N PHE A 129 7.97 -4.69 0.95
CA PHE A 129 8.70 -5.80 0.35
C PHE A 129 8.08 -6.13 -1.02
N PHE A 130 8.81 -5.87 -2.10
CA PHE A 130 8.27 -5.96 -3.47
C PHE A 130 9.38 -6.37 -4.47
N PRO A 131 9.07 -7.26 -5.42
CA PRO A 131 7.84 -8.06 -5.58
C PRO A 131 7.85 -9.30 -4.66
N ALA A 132 6.93 -9.38 -3.71
CA ALA A 132 7.01 -10.25 -2.54
C ALA A 132 7.20 -11.75 -2.87
N GLU A 133 6.31 -12.33 -3.68
CA GLU A 133 6.42 -13.76 -4.03
C GLU A 133 7.67 -14.05 -4.86
N ALA A 134 7.98 -13.21 -5.86
CA ALA A 134 9.12 -13.41 -6.74
C ALA A 134 10.48 -13.17 -6.05
N ALA A 135 10.49 -12.40 -4.95
CA ALA A 135 11.70 -12.02 -4.23
C ALA A 135 12.07 -12.96 -3.06
N GLY A 136 11.54 -14.17 -3.04
CA GLY A 136 11.83 -15.19 -2.03
C GLY A 136 10.71 -15.44 -1.03
N GLY A 137 9.60 -14.72 -1.17
CA GLY A 137 8.36 -15.00 -0.45
C GLY A 137 8.48 -14.87 1.08
N ARG A 138 7.59 -15.56 1.78
CA ARG A 138 7.55 -15.61 3.24
C ARG A 138 8.83 -16.12 3.90
N PRO A 139 9.54 -17.14 3.33
CA PRO A 139 10.81 -17.60 3.91
C PRO A 139 11.86 -16.50 4.01
N PHE A 140 11.94 -15.59 3.02
CA PHE A 140 12.85 -14.46 3.05
C PHE A 140 12.50 -13.52 4.21
N LEU A 141 11.24 -13.04 4.33
CA LEU A 141 10.85 -12.14 5.41
C LEU A 141 10.99 -12.78 6.80
N LYS A 142 10.71 -14.09 6.92
CA LYS A 142 10.89 -14.82 8.17
C LYS A 142 12.37 -14.81 8.61
N SER A 143 13.32 -14.92 7.67
CA SER A 143 14.75 -14.89 7.98
C SER A 143 15.24 -13.53 8.48
N LEU A 144 14.49 -12.46 8.23
CA LEU A 144 14.83 -11.10 8.67
C LEU A 144 14.42 -10.79 10.11
N ILE A 145 13.56 -11.59 10.74
CA ILE A 145 13.05 -11.32 12.10
C ILE A 145 14.20 -11.21 13.10
N SER A 146 15.13 -12.16 13.06
CA SER A 146 16.26 -12.18 14.00
C SER A 146 17.27 -11.04 13.79
N PRO A 147 17.79 -10.79 12.56
CA PRO A 147 18.76 -9.71 12.34
C PRO A 147 18.15 -8.30 12.39
N PHE A 148 16.83 -8.16 12.19
CA PHE A 148 16.14 -6.87 12.12
C PHE A 148 14.84 -6.86 12.95
N PRO A 149 14.90 -7.04 14.27
CA PRO A 149 13.70 -7.25 15.10
C PRO A 149 12.75 -6.04 15.13
N ASN A 150 13.25 -4.84 14.81
CA ASN A 150 12.48 -3.60 14.84
C ASN A 150 11.89 -3.21 13.47
N LEU A 151 12.25 -3.91 12.38
CA LEU A 151 11.74 -3.59 11.07
C LEU A 151 10.38 -4.26 10.82
N ARG A 152 9.53 -3.57 10.09
CA ARG A 152 8.20 -4.04 9.68
C ARG A 152 8.06 -3.92 8.17
N PHE A 153 7.38 -4.90 7.59
CA PHE A 153 7.25 -5.00 6.13
C PHE A 153 5.78 -5.08 5.71
N CYS A 154 5.47 -4.38 4.62
CA CYS A 154 4.22 -4.52 3.89
C CYS A 154 4.53 -5.30 2.58
N PRO A 155 4.49 -6.64 2.59
CA PRO A 155 4.72 -7.41 1.38
C PRO A 155 3.62 -7.14 0.36
N THR A 156 4.04 -7.01 -0.90
CA THR A 156 3.16 -6.69 -2.03
C THR A 156 3.65 -7.41 -3.29
N GLY A 157 2.74 -7.96 -4.08
CA GLY A 157 3.05 -8.63 -5.34
C GLY A 157 2.97 -10.16 -5.24
N GLY A 158 1.99 -10.73 -5.96
CA GLY A 158 1.68 -12.15 -5.98
C GLY A 158 0.79 -12.62 -4.83
N ILE A 159 0.48 -11.77 -3.85
CA ILE A 159 -0.36 -12.11 -2.71
C ILE A 159 -1.83 -12.19 -3.15
N THR A 160 -2.51 -13.22 -2.71
CA THR A 160 -3.92 -13.50 -2.98
C THR A 160 -4.72 -13.56 -1.68
N GLU A 161 -6.05 -13.61 -1.79
CA GLU A 161 -6.93 -13.83 -0.65
C GLU A 161 -6.55 -15.10 0.15
N ALA A 162 -6.22 -16.17 -0.57
CA ALA A 162 -5.86 -17.44 0.05
C ALA A 162 -4.48 -17.42 0.75
N THR A 163 -3.52 -16.61 0.27
CA THR A 163 -2.16 -16.58 0.82
C THR A 163 -1.94 -15.45 1.83
N ALA A 164 -2.82 -14.45 1.86
CA ALA A 164 -2.68 -13.29 2.76
C ALA A 164 -2.61 -13.67 4.25
N PRO A 165 -3.42 -14.63 4.77
CA PRO A 165 -3.32 -15.05 6.18
C PRO A 165 -1.94 -15.53 6.58
N ASP A 166 -1.27 -16.29 5.72
CA ASP A 166 0.07 -16.81 5.99
C ASP A 166 1.15 -15.72 6.02
N TRP A 167 0.97 -14.64 5.25
CA TRP A 167 1.84 -13.46 5.31
C TRP A 167 1.62 -12.69 6.61
N LEU A 168 0.36 -12.49 7.00
CA LEU A 168 -0.03 -11.78 8.22
C LEU A 168 0.33 -12.52 9.51
N ALA A 169 0.58 -13.84 9.42
CA ALA A 169 1.07 -14.63 10.53
C ALA A 169 2.54 -14.34 10.91
N LEU A 170 3.32 -13.65 10.03
CA LEU A 170 4.70 -13.26 10.33
C LEU A 170 4.72 -12.06 11.29
N GLU A 171 5.56 -12.12 12.33
CA GLU A 171 5.67 -11.07 13.37
C GLU A 171 6.08 -9.70 12.80
N ASN A 172 6.87 -9.69 11.73
CA ASN A 172 7.36 -8.49 11.07
C ASN A 172 6.45 -7.99 9.93
N VAL A 173 5.24 -8.56 9.78
CA VAL A 173 4.25 -8.19 8.74
C VAL A 173 2.96 -7.69 9.39
N PRO A 174 2.80 -6.37 9.59
CA PRO A 174 1.57 -5.80 10.14
C PRO A 174 0.41 -5.77 9.13
N CYS A 175 0.71 -5.65 7.84
CA CYS A 175 -0.28 -5.61 6.77
C CYS A 175 0.32 -6.11 5.45
N VAL A 176 -0.53 -6.38 4.46
CA VAL A 176 -0.14 -6.75 3.09
C VAL A 176 -0.72 -5.81 2.05
N GLY A 177 0.00 -5.57 0.95
CA GLY A 177 -0.54 -4.87 -0.22
C GLY A 177 -1.26 -5.86 -1.14
N GLY A 178 -2.55 -5.61 -1.40
CA GLY A 178 -3.39 -6.54 -2.15
C GLY A 178 -4.11 -5.92 -3.35
N SER A 179 -3.89 -6.47 -4.55
CA SER A 179 -4.63 -6.08 -5.75
C SER A 179 -5.86 -6.95 -6.03
N TRP A 180 -6.02 -8.07 -5.32
CA TRP A 180 -7.15 -9.00 -5.53
C TRP A 180 -8.50 -8.41 -5.12
N ILE A 181 -8.51 -7.48 -4.16
CA ILE A 181 -9.74 -6.86 -3.65
C ILE A 181 -10.46 -6.09 -4.77
N ALA A 182 -9.71 -5.29 -5.53
CA ALA A 182 -10.23 -4.45 -6.59
C ALA A 182 -9.29 -4.47 -7.80
N SER A 183 -9.38 -5.54 -8.60
CA SER A 183 -8.62 -5.64 -9.84
C SER A 183 -9.04 -4.59 -10.86
N ALA A 184 -8.14 -4.18 -11.76
CA ALA A 184 -8.49 -3.25 -12.84
C ALA A 184 -9.67 -3.78 -13.69
N ARG A 185 -9.81 -5.10 -13.84
CA ARG A 185 -10.93 -5.73 -14.53
C ARG A 185 -12.26 -5.49 -13.81
N SER A 186 -12.30 -5.71 -12.48
CA SER A 186 -13.53 -5.51 -11.68
C SER A 186 -13.93 -4.03 -11.63
N ILE A 187 -12.95 -3.13 -11.50
CA ILE A 187 -13.21 -1.68 -11.51
C ILE A 187 -13.80 -1.25 -12.87
N ASN A 188 -13.17 -1.64 -13.98
CA ASN A 188 -13.63 -1.28 -15.32
C ASN A 188 -14.99 -1.90 -15.67
N ALA A 189 -15.33 -3.05 -15.08
CA ALA A 189 -16.63 -3.69 -15.23
C ALA A 189 -17.73 -3.09 -14.33
N GLY A 190 -17.39 -2.14 -13.44
CA GLY A 190 -18.35 -1.58 -12.48
C GLY A 190 -18.79 -2.58 -11.39
N ASP A 191 -18.00 -3.65 -11.15
CA ASP A 191 -18.33 -4.69 -10.15
C ASP A 191 -18.04 -4.19 -8.73
N PHE A 192 -18.66 -3.08 -8.33
CA PHE A 192 -18.46 -2.50 -6.99
C PHE A 192 -19.11 -3.35 -5.88
N ALA A 193 -20.15 -4.11 -6.20
CA ALA A 193 -20.73 -5.06 -5.25
C ALA A 193 -19.74 -6.20 -4.92
N GLY A 194 -19.10 -6.77 -5.94
CA GLY A 194 -18.05 -7.77 -5.74
C GLY A 194 -16.81 -7.22 -5.04
N ILE A 195 -16.43 -5.96 -5.32
CA ILE A 195 -15.34 -5.27 -4.61
C ILE A 195 -15.68 -5.12 -3.13
N LYS A 196 -16.90 -4.67 -2.79
CA LYS A 196 -17.36 -4.58 -1.40
C LYS A 196 -17.29 -5.94 -0.69
N ALA A 197 -17.76 -7.00 -1.32
CA ALA A 197 -17.72 -8.34 -0.73
C ALA A 197 -16.28 -8.80 -0.44
N ARG A 198 -15.35 -8.61 -1.40
CA ARG A 198 -13.91 -8.92 -1.21
C ARG A 198 -13.27 -8.03 -0.14
N ALA A 199 -13.63 -6.75 -0.08
CA ALA A 199 -13.17 -5.85 0.96
C ALA A 199 -13.64 -6.31 2.35
N SER A 200 -14.91 -6.74 2.48
CA SER A 200 -15.44 -7.26 3.75
C SER A 200 -14.72 -8.53 4.18
N ALA A 201 -14.40 -9.44 3.27
CA ALA A 201 -13.60 -10.61 3.59
C ALA A 201 -12.18 -10.23 4.02
N ALA A 202 -11.55 -9.29 3.30
CA ALA A 202 -10.19 -8.85 3.59
C ALA A 202 -10.07 -8.06 4.90
N SER A 203 -11.09 -7.28 5.29
CA SER A 203 -11.10 -6.52 6.54
C SER A 203 -11.10 -7.40 7.80
N LEU A 204 -11.52 -8.65 7.67
CA LEU A 204 -11.51 -9.64 8.75
C LEU A 204 -10.17 -10.40 8.87
N LEU A 205 -9.25 -10.22 7.89
CA LEU A 205 -7.93 -10.84 7.96
C LEU A 205 -7.07 -10.13 9.03
N GLY A 206 -6.30 -10.89 9.78
CA GLY A 206 -5.30 -10.35 10.71
C GLY A 206 -5.84 -9.74 12.01
N GLY A 207 -7.11 -9.95 12.34
CA GLY A 207 -7.60 -9.72 13.70
C GLY A 207 -6.81 -10.61 14.66
N LYS A 208 -5.67 -10.11 15.16
CA LYS A 208 -5.07 -10.70 16.37
C LYS A 208 -6.10 -10.47 17.47
N GLU A 209 -6.74 -11.54 17.92
CA GLU A 209 -7.49 -11.50 19.16
C GLU A 209 -6.56 -10.87 20.20
N SER A 210 -6.94 -9.69 20.68
CA SER A 210 -6.29 -9.07 21.82
C SER A 210 -6.59 -9.98 23.03
N GLU A 211 -5.61 -10.83 23.38
CA GLU A 211 -5.55 -11.44 24.70
C GLU A 211 -5.30 -10.39 25.78
#